data_b2040be179f0b8397fcf9e2ddce8f072
#
_entry.id   b2040be179f0b8397fcf9e2ddce8f072
#
_cell.length_a   1.000
_cell.length_b   1.000
_cell.length_c   1.000
_cell.angle_alpha   90.00
_cell.angle_beta   90.00
_cell.angle_gamma   90.00
#
_symmetry.space_group_name_H-M   'P 1'
#
loop_
_entity.id
_entity.type
_entity.pdbx_description
1 polymer ?
#
loop_
_entity_poly.entity_id
_entity_poly.type
_entity_poly.pdbx_seq_one_letter_code
_entity_poly.pdbx_strand_id
1 'polypeptide(L)'
;RGVRATHIDHIVISSNDSAATAKLFAENLGIDIKRTMSRPGTRAHLEFAKLQEVVLEFAGPGEVKPYDEVKARLWGIVFAVDDIDAAVAHLRGLGHNVTDPSVAVQPGAKIATVKDGTSGVPFAMIQYNAIPTDEMKREA
;
A
#
# COMPACT_ATOMS: atom_id res chain seq x y z
N ARG A 1 -4.22 -23.51 8.68
CA ARG A 1 -3.72 -22.90 7.48
C ARG A 1 -4.26 -21.46 7.29
N GLY A 2 -3.93 -20.49 7.94
CA GLY A 2 -4.55 -19.19 7.94
C GLY A 2 -4.04 -18.26 6.85
N VAL A 3 -2.83 -17.78 7.00
CA VAL A 3 -2.26 -16.82 6.07
C VAL A 3 -1.23 -17.49 5.20
N ARG A 4 -1.32 -17.22 3.91
CA ARG A 4 -0.26 -17.60 2.98
C ARG A 4 0.14 -16.38 2.18
N ALA A 5 1.27 -15.79 2.55
CA ALA A 5 1.90 -14.75 1.75
C ALA A 5 2.63 -15.41 0.58
N THR A 6 2.36 -14.97 -0.62
CA THR A 6 2.94 -15.53 -1.84
C THR A 6 4.15 -14.73 -2.32
N HIS A 7 4.12 -13.42 -2.16
CA HIS A 7 5.21 -12.55 -2.59
C HIS A 7 5.04 -11.16 -1.98
N ILE A 8 6.06 -10.35 -2.10
CA ILE A 8 5.97 -8.93 -1.75
C ILE A 8 5.33 -8.20 -2.94
N ASP A 9 4.16 -7.61 -2.70
CA ASP A 9 3.48 -6.85 -3.74
C ASP A 9 4.08 -5.47 -3.89
N HIS A 10 4.20 -4.74 -2.80
CA HIS A 10 4.84 -3.43 -2.84
C HIS A 10 5.40 -3.03 -1.48
N ILE A 11 6.26 -2.04 -1.53
CA ILE A 11 6.88 -1.40 -0.38
C ILE A 11 6.38 0.03 -0.33
N VAL A 12 5.96 0.49 0.83
CA VAL A 12 5.40 1.82 1.02
C VAL A 12 6.41 2.73 1.69
N ILE A 13 6.70 3.84 1.04
CA ILE A 13 7.52 4.93 1.55
C ILE A 13 6.57 6.08 1.86
N SER A 14 6.49 6.46 3.13
CA SER A 14 5.64 7.55 3.59
C SER A 14 6.45 8.83 3.60
N SER A 15 5.90 9.91 3.03
CA SER A 15 6.60 11.19 2.91
C SER A 15 5.63 12.35 3.14
N ASN A 16 6.13 13.44 3.68
CA ASN A 16 5.35 14.68 3.74
C ASN A 16 5.26 15.38 2.38
N ASP A 17 6.05 14.90 1.39
CA ASP A 17 5.99 15.34 -0.01
C ASP A 17 6.37 14.14 -0.88
N SER A 18 5.38 13.34 -1.24
CA SER A 18 5.63 12.10 -1.98
C SER A 18 6.19 12.35 -3.38
N ALA A 19 5.77 13.42 -4.04
CA ALA A 19 6.31 13.77 -5.36
C ALA A 19 7.80 14.11 -5.29
N ALA A 20 8.21 14.88 -4.29
CA ALA A 20 9.61 15.23 -4.11
C ALA A 20 10.47 14.00 -3.77
N THR A 21 9.96 13.12 -2.91
CA THR A 21 10.67 11.89 -2.55
C THR A 21 10.79 10.96 -3.76
N ALA A 22 9.72 10.78 -4.51
CA ALA A 22 9.74 9.96 -5.74
C ALA A 22 10.76 10.51 -6.75
N LYS A 23 10.79 11.83 -6.92
CA LYS A 23 11.74 12.51 -7.81
C LYS A 23 13.20 12.25 -7.39
N LEU A 24 13.46 12.28 -6.08
CA LEU A 24 14.79 11.97 -5.56
C LEU A 24 15.25 10.57 -5.97
N PHE A 25 14.37 9.58 -5.81
CA PHE A 25 14.66 8.20 -6.19
C PHE A 25 14.84 8.06 -7.71
N ALA A 26 13.97 8.71 -8.47
CA ALA A 26 14.04 8.68 -9.94
C ALA A 26 15.36 9.25 -10.45
N GLU A 27 15.75 10.43 -9.97
CA GLU A 27 16.95 11.12 -10.43
C GLU A 27 18.23 10.42 -9.96
N ASN A 28 18.26 9.91 -8.75
CA ASN A 28 19.49 9.33 -8.18
C ASN A 28 19.70 7.86 -8.55
N LEU A 29 18.63 7.12 -8.80
CA LEU A 29 18.71 5.69 -9.05
C LEU A 29 18.19 5.27 -10.42
N GLY A 30 17.78 6.22 -11.26
CA GLY A 30 17.23 5.90 -12.57
C GLY A 30 15.92 5.15 -12.53
N ILE A 31 15.14 5.34 -11.46
CA ILE A 31 13.85 4.68 -11.31
C ILE A 31 12.79 5.46 -12.06
N ASP A 32 11.99 4.77 -12.89
CA ASP A 32 10.91 5.39 -13.62
C ASP A 32 9.64 5.44 -12.76
N ILE A 33 9.10 6.63 -12.57
CA ILE A 33 7.80 6.79 -11.94
C ILE A 33 6.74 6.52 -13.02
N LYS A 34 6.01 5.43 -12.86
CA LYS A 34 5.08 4.93 -13.87
C LYS A 34 3.67 5.47 -13.72
N ARG A 35 3.30 5.90 -12.52
CA ARG A 35 1.91 6.20 -12.22
C ARG A 35 1.81 7.16 -11.06
N THR A 36 0.88 8.09 -11.18
CA THR A 36 0.53 9.05 -10.13
C THR A 36 -0.97 9.02 -9.94
N MET A 37 -1.43 9.00 -8.69
CA MET A 37 -2.86 8.98 -8.42
C MET A 37 -3.18 9.50 -7.03
N SER A 38 -4.46 9.81 -6.80
CA SER A 38 -4.99 10.13 -5.48
C SER A 38 -5.72 8.92 -4.92
N ARG A 39 -5.56 8.68 -3.62
CA ARG A 39 -6.28 7.59 -2.95
C ARG A 39 -7.75 7.96 -2.80
N PRO A 40 -8.70 7.07 -3.19
CA PRO A 40 -10.13 7.33 -2.99
C PRO A 40 -10.48 7.57 -1.53
N GLY A 41 -11.36 8.52 -1.27
CA GLY A 41 -11.82 8.83 0.09
C GLY A 41 -10.83 9.60 0.94
N THR A 42 -9.64 9.87 0.44
CA THR A 42 -8.62 10.69 1.09
C THR A 42 -8.06 11.69 0.09
N ARG A 43 -7.24 12.63 0.55
CA ARG A 43 -6.52 13.53 -0.35
C ARG A 43 -5.05 13.12 -0.48
N ALA A 44 -4.76 11.85 -0.25
CA ALA A 44 -3.39 11.37 -0.35
C ALA A 44 -2.91 11.40 -1.81
N HIS A 45 -1.67 11.82 -1.98
CA HIS A 45 -0.98 11.78 -3.28
C HIS A 45 -0.06 10.56 -3.30
N LEU A 46 -0.23 9.73 -4.31
CA LEU A 46 0.50 8.48 -4.46
C LEU A 46 1.28 8.49 -5.76
N GLU A 47 2.53 8.04 -5.71
CA GLU A 47 3.34 7.80 -6.89
C GLU A 47 3.90 6.39 -6.85
N PHE A 48 3.96 5.74 -7.99
CA PHE A 48 4.34 4.34 -8.10
C PHE A 48 5.49 4.15 -9.08
N ALA A 49 6.43 3.32 -8.68
CA ALA A 49 7.48 2.82 -9.54
C ALA A 49 7.51 1.31 -9.46
N LYS A 50 7.96 0.64 -10.51
CA LYS A 50 8.07 -0.81 -10.52
C LYS A 50 9.51 -1.21 -10.81
N LEU A 51 10.08 -2.00 -9.89
CA LEU A 51 11.40 -2.59 -10.03
C LEU A 51 11.23 -4.10 -10.16
N GLN A 52 11.20 -4.57 -11.39
CA GLN A 52 10.85 -5.95 -11.70
C GLN A 52 9.48 -6.32 -11.11
N GLU A 53 9.41 -7.20 -10.13
CA GLU A 53 8.14 -7.63 -9.55
C GLU A 53 7.70 -6.81 -8.33
N VAL A 54 8.58 -5.99 -7.78
CA VAL A 54 8.27 -5.18 -6.60
C VAL A 54 7.88 -3.77 -7.02
N VAL A 55 6.76 -3.31 -6.51
CA VAL A 55 6.31 -1.94 -6.70
C VAL A 55 6.74 -1.10 -5.51
N LEU A 56 7.24 0.09 -5.76
CA LEU A 56 7.45 1.11 -4.74
C LEU A 56 6.27 2.09 -4.78
N GLU A 57 5.64 2.30 -3.63
CA GLU A 57 4.58 3.29 -3.47
C GLU A 57 5.10 4.43 -2.60
N PHE A 58 5.10 5.63 -3.15
CA PHE A 58 5.43 6.86 -2.41
C PHE A 58 4.12 7.51 -2.03
N ALA A 59 3.82 7.56 -0.74
CA ALA A 59 2.53 8.02 -0.23
C ALA A 59 2.72 9.27 0.64
N GLY A 60 1.91 10.28 0.38
CA GLY A 60 1.95 11.52 1.13
C GLY A 60 0.65 12.29 1.04
N PRO A 61 0.57 13.46 1.69
CA PRO A 61 -0.61 14.29 1.64
C PRO A 61 -0.83 14.88 0.25
N GLY A 62 -2.07 15.17 -0.10
CA GLY A 62 -2.40 15.85 -1.35
C GLY A 62 -1.97 17.31 -1.38
N GLU A 63 -1.91 17.94 -0.21
CA GLU A 63 -1.37 19.29 -0.05
C GLU A 63 -0.07 19.25 0.72
N VAL A 64 0.98 19.79 0.13
CA VAL A 64 2.31 19.88 0.73
C VAL A 64 2.49 21.26 1.33
N LYS A 65 2.98 21.31 2.56
CA LYS A 65 3.31 22.59 3.21
C LYS A 65 4.63 23.11 2.64
N PRO A 66 4.64 24.28 2.00
CA PRO A 66 5.79 24.70 1.20
C PRO A 66 7.07 24.98 2.00
N TYR A 67 6.96 25.16 3.30
CA TYR A 67 8.11 25.46 4.15
C TYR A 67 8.62 24.27 4.94
N ASP A 68 7.96 23.11 4.82
CA ASP A 68 8.42 21.92 5.52
C ASP A 68 9.61 21.31 4.81
N GLU A 69 10.59 20.86 5.59
CA GLU A 69 11.66 20.02 5.08
C GLU A 69 11.07 18.69 4.60
N VAL A 70 11.48 18.20 3.45
CA VAL A 70 11.02 16.91 2.95
C VAL A 70 11.58 15.79 3.81
N LYS A 71 10.69 15.02 4.42
CA LYS A 71 11.04 13.88 5.27
C LYS A 71 10.24 12.67 4.83
N ALA A 72 10.94 11.56 4.68
CA ALA A 72 10.33 10.30 4.30
C ALA A 72 10.86 9.18 5.18
N ARG A 73 10.07 8.12 5.28
CA ARG A 73 10.44 6.91 6.00
C ARG A 73 9.86 5.69 5.31
N LEU A 74 10.50 4.57 5.51
CA LEU A 74 9.92 3.29 5.10
C LEU A 74 8.73 3.01 6.01
N TRP A 75 7.50 3.04 5.44
CA TRP A 75 6.32 2.73 6.23
C TRP A 75 6.24 1.24 6.52
N GLY A 76 6.36 0.42 5.48
CA GLY A 76 6.29 -1.03 5.63
C GLY A 76 6.11 -1.76 4.31
N ILE A 77 5.72 -3.02 4.44
CA ILE A 77 5.66 -3.98 3.35
C ILE A 77 4.22 -4.42 3.15
N VAL A 78 3.80 -4.58 1.91
CA VAL A 78 2.50 -5.16 1.58
C VAL A 78 2.73 -6.52 0.91
N PHE A 79 2.22 -7.57 1.56
CA PHE A 79 2.32 -8.94 1.08
C PHE A 79 1.06 -9.33 0.33
N ALA A 80 1.22 -9.97 -0.81
CA ALA A 80 0.09 -10.60 -1.49
C ALA A 80 -0.28 -11.90 -0.78
N VAL A 81 -1.57 -12.13 -0.60
CA VAL A 81 -2.12 -13.33 0.03
C VAL A 81 -3.18 -13.96 -0.86
N ASP A 82 -3.41 -15.27 -0.69
CA ASP A 82 -4.38 -16.01 -1.49
C ASP A 82 -5.82 -15.68 -1.09
N ASP A 83 -6.09 -15.48 0.19
CA ASP A 83 -7.42 -15.24 0.74
C ASP A 83 -7.33 -14.25 1.89
N ILE A 84 -7.69 -13.01 1.62
CA ILE A 84 -7.54 -11.93 2.59
C ILE A 84 -8.53 -12.07 3.76
N ASP A 85 -9.73 -12.56 3.52
CA ASP A 85 -10.70 -12.74 4.60
C ASP A 85 -10.22 -13.81 5.58
N ALA A 86 -9.71 -14.92 5.07
CA ALA A 86 -9.12 -15.97 5.91
C ALA A 86 -7.87 -15.49 6.64
N ALA A 87 -7.05 -14.69 5.99
CA ALA A 87 -5.85 -14.12 6.59
C ALA A 87 -6.20 -13.20 7.76
N VAL A 88 -7.17 -12.31 7.58
CA VAL A 88 -7.64 -11.41 8.62
C VAL A 88 -8.21 -12.19 9.80
N ALA A 89 -9.07 -13.18 9.53
CA ALA A 89 -9.66 -14.02 10.58
C ALA A 89 -8.58 -14.77 11.36
N HIS A 90 -7.59 -15.31 10.67
CA HIS A 90 -6.48 -16.03 11.31
C HIS A 90 -5.68 -15.11 12.25
N LEU A 91 -5.28 -13.95 11.77
CA LEU A 91 -4.49 -13.01 12.58
C LEU A 91 -5.28 -12.47 13.77
N ARG A 92 -6.56 -12.19 13.59
CA ARG A 92 -7.43 -11.80 14.70
C ARG A 92 -7.56 -12.91 15.73
N GLY A 93 -7.63 -14.15 15.28
CA GLY A 93 -7.64 -15.31 16.17
C GLY A 93 -6.37 -15.44 16.99
N LEU A 94 -5.26 -14.93 16.53
CA LEU A 94 -3.99 -14.85 17.26
C LEU A 94 -3.88 -13.61 18.14
N GLY A 95 -4.89 -12.76 18.16
CA GLY A 95 -4.93 -11.56 19.00
C GLY A 95 -4.43 -10.29 18.34
N HIS A 96 -4.14 -10.30 17.03
CA HIS A 96 -3.72 -9.10 16.33
C HIS A 96 -4.90 -8.18 16.01
N ASN A 97 -4.64 -6.87 16.08
CA ASN A 97 -5.58 -5.86 15.63
C ASN A 97 -5.37 -5.65 14.12
N VAL A 98 -6.33 -6.07 13.33
CA VAL A 98 -6.27 -6.02 11.87
C VAL A 98 -7.47 -5.25 11.35
N THR A 99 -7.27 -4.34 10.39
CA THR A 99 -8.37 -3.61 9.78
C THR A 99 -9.26 -4.57 8.97
N ASP A 100 -10.51 -4.17 8.77
CA ASP A 100 -11.37 -4.90 7.84
C ASP A 100 -10.78 -4.78 6.43
N PRO A 101 -10.90 -5.83 5.61
CA PRO A 101 -10.53 -5.71 4.22
C PRO A 101 -11.34 -4.61 3.53
N SER A 102 -10.64 -3.75 2.82
CA SER A 102 -11.25 -2.63 2.09
C SER A 102 -10.70 -2.55 0.67
N VAL A 103 -11.42 -1.83 -0.19
CA VAL A 103 -11.01 -1.66 -1.58
C VAL A 103 -9.65 -0.94 -1.62
N ALA A 104 -8.70 -1.54 -2.32
CA ALA A 104 -7.37 -0.96 -2.52
C ALA A 104 -7.37 -0.01 -3.71
N VAL A 105 -6.30 0.80 -3.85
CA VAL A 105 -6.12 1.64 -5.04
C VAL A 105 -5.84 0.80 -6.29
N GLN A 106 -5.30 -0.40 -6.13
CA GLN A 106 -5.09 -1.33 -7.22
C GLN A 106 -6.44 -1.92 -7.67
N PRO A 107 -6.77 -1.90 -8.96
CA PRO A 107 -8.06 -2.38 -9.44
C PRO A 107 -8.32 -3.85 -9.07
N GLY A 108 -9.50 -4.11 -8.53
CA GLY A 108 -9.93 -5.46 -8.17
C GLY A 108 -9.34 -6.02 -6.90
N ALA A 109 -8.55 -5.23 -6.18
CA ALA A 109 -7.86 -5.69 -4.98
C ALA A 109 -8.53 -5.21 -3.70
N LYS A 110 -8.37 -6.00 -2.63
CA LYS A 110 -8.69 -5.63 -1.25
C LYS A 110 -7.43 -5.65 -0.41
N ILE A 111 -7.36 -4.75 0.56
CA ILE A 111 -6.21 -4.59 1.43
C ILE A 111 -6.65 -4.54 2.89
N ALA A 112 -5.82 -5.07 3.77
CA ALA A 112 -6.01 -5.00 5.22
C ALA A 112 -4.66 -4.76 5.89
N THR A 113 -4.64 -3.92 6.91
CA THR A 113 -3.42 -3.56 7.63
C THR A 113 -3.39 -4.22 8.99
N VAL A 114 -2.23 -4.76 9.35
CA VAL A 114 -1.97 -5.30 10.68
C VAL A 114 -1.43 -4.19 11.55
N LYS A 115 -2.17 -3.89 12.63
CA LYS A 115 -1.94 -2.69 13.45
C LYS A 115 -0.96 -2.90 14.59
N ASP A 116 -0.71 -4.13 14.99
CA ASP A 116 0.13 -4.45 16.15
C ASP A 116 0.77 -5.81 16.06
N GLY A 117 1.66 -6.11 17.00
CA GLY A 117 2.26 -7.42 17.10
C GLY A 117 3.24 -7.76 15.98
N THR A 118 3.80 -6.75 15.32
CA THR A 118 4.67 -6.93 14.15
C THR A 118 6.14 -6.62 14.45
N SER A 119 6.49 -6.53 15.72
CA SER A 119 7.86 -6.19 16.16
C SER A 119 8.34 -4.85 15.62
N GLY A 120 7.42 -3.92 15.40
CA GLY A 120 7.74 -2.59 14.88
C GLY A 120 7.89 -2.50 13.36
N VAL A 121 7.64 -3.58 12.63
CA VAL A 121 7.64 -3.57 11.16
C VAL A 121 6.20 -3.54 10.67
N PRO A 122 5.67 -2.40 10.24
CA PRO A 122 4.31 -2.35 9.72
C PRO A 122 4.15 -3.19 8.46
N PHE A 123 3.03 -3.90 8.36
CA PHE A 123 2.72 -4.57 7.11
C PHE A 123 1.22 -4.62 6.86
N ALA A 124 0.88 -4.81 5.61
CA ALA A 124 -0.47 -5.02 5.16
C ALA A 124 -0.52 -6.25 4.25
N MET A 125 -1.73 -6.70 3.96
CA MET A 125 -1.99 -7.81 3.06
C MET A 125 -2.89 -7.34 1.94
N ILE A 126 -2.66 -7.83 0.73
CA ILE A 126 -3.46 -7.50 -0.44
C ILE A 126 -3.85 -8.80 -1.17
N GLN A 127 -5.08 -8.83 -1.65
CA GLN A 127 -5.55 -9.91 -2.51
C GLN A 127 -6.11 -9.30 -3.78
N TYR A 128 -5.58 -9.71 -4.93
CA TYR A 128 -6.11 -9.35 -6.24
C TYR A 128 -7.29 -10.25 -6.60
N ASN A 129 -8.11 -9.82 -7.53
CA ASN A 129 -9.34 -10.51 -7.94
C ASN A 129 -10.29 -10.77 -6.78
N ALA A 130 -10.23 -9.91 -5.76
CA ALA A 130 -11.09 -10.00 -4.58
C ALA A 130 -12.44 -9.32 -4.79
N ILE A 131 -12.58 -8.50 -5.83
CA ILE A 131 -13.79 -7.75 -6.17
C ILE A 131 -14.19 -8.16 -7.58
N PRO A 132 -15.43 -8.70 -7.79
CA PRO A 132 -15.93 -8.97 -9.12
C PRO A 132 -15.97 -7.71 -9.98
N THR A 133 -15.71 -7.85 -11.29
CA THR A 133 -15.63 -6.72 -12.23
C THR A 133 -16.86 -5.83 -12.20
N ASP A 134 -18.05 -6.42 -12.07
CA ASP A 134 -19.30 -5.65 -12.04
C ASP A 134 -19.44 -4.81 -10.78
N GLU A 135 -18.97 -5.32 -9.65
CA GLU A 135 -18.93 -4.55 -8.40
C GLU A 135 -17.95 -3.41 -8.48
N MET A 136 -16.81 -3.61 -9.13
CA MET A 136 -15.85 -2.54 -9.36
C MET A 136 -16.45 -1.39 -10.15
N LYS A 137 -17.23 -1.70 -11.19
CA LYS A 137 -17.89 -0.69 -12.00
C LYS A 137 -18.91 0.12 -11.19
N ARG A 138 -19.58 -0.52 -10.23
CA ARG A 138 -20.54 0.17 -9.36
C ARG A 138 -19.88 1.04 -8.32
N GLU A 139 -18.69 0.67 -7.86
CA GLU A 139 -17.92 1.44 -6.87
C GLU A 139 -17.14 2.59 -7.49
N ALA A 140 -16.87 2.50 -8.78
CA ALA A 140 -16.19 3.57 -9.50
C ALA A 140 -17.12 4.72 -9.79
#